data_586437830c10fb987468368b23dfb56a
#
_entry.id   586437830c10fb987468368b23dfb56a
#
_cell.length_a   1.000
_cell.length_b   1.000
_cell.length_c   1.000
_cell.angle_alpha   90.00
_cell.angle_beta   90.00
_cell.angle_gamma   90.00
#
_symmetry.space_group_name_H-M   'P 1'
#
loop_
_entity.id
_entity.type
_entity.pdbx_description
1 polymer ?
#
loop_
_entity_poly.entity_id
_entity_poly.type
_entity_poly.pdbx_seq_one_letter_code
_entity_poly.pdbx_strand_id
1 'polypeptide(L)'
;MRYPLVFIPGMMCDSRLFQPQINEFSKQYMVCAAPASSSDTIENISSEILRYLPTKFTLIGLSMGGILAMEIIKKVPERVMKIVLMDTNYKSETAEIKSRRLPQIKLANEGRLKDIMCQQIQNNYLRTDKKNQEIFDLCLSMATGLGKEIFINQSKALSSRKDY
;
A
#
# COMPACT_ATOMS: atom_id res chain seq x y z
N MET A 1 -7.22 23.99 -13.45
CA MET A 1 -6.82 22.71 -14.12
C MET A 1 -6.97 21.58 -13.12
N ARG A 2 -7.62 20.47 -13.50
CA ARG A 2 -7.79 19.29 -12.62
C ARG A 2 -6.66 18.31 -12.89
N TYR A 3 -5.83 18.06 -11.88
CA TYR A 3 -4.74 17.09 -12.00
C TYR A 3 -5.24 15.67 -11.79
N PRO A 4 -4.65 14.66 -12.45
CA PRO A 4 -4.93 13.25 -12.19
C PRO A 4 -4.79 12.89 -10.72
N LEU A 5 -5.66 12.02 -10.22
CA LEU A 5 -5.59 11.45 -8.90
C LEU A 5 -4.87 10.09 -8.96
N VAL A 6 -3.85 9.93 -8.16
CA VAL A 6 -3.06 8.69 -8.08
C VAL A 6 -3.27 8.07 -6.71
N PHE A 7 -3.96 6.94 -6.68
CA PHE A 7 -4.19 6.16 -5.47
C PHE A 7 -3.09 5.11 -5.29
N ILE A 8 -2.46 5.12 -4.12
CA ILE A 8 -1.43 4.14 -3.75
C ILE A 8 -1.95 3.34 -2.56
N PRO A 9 -2.28 2.05 -2.75
CA PRO A 9 -2.87 1.22 -1.71
C PRO A 9 -1.88 0.85 -0.60
N GLY A 10 -2.41 0.36 0.49
CA GLY A 10 -1.65 -0.20 1.60
C GLY A 10 -0.99 -1.55 1.26
N MET A 11 -0.22 -2.07 2.21
CA MET A 11 0.41 -3.38 2.08
C MET A 11 -0.64 -4.46 1.80
N MET A 12 -0.36 -5.33 0.84
CA MET A 12 -1.21 -6.44 0.40
C MET A 12 -2.61 -6.03 -0.08
N CYS A 13 -2.76 -4.78 -0.53
CA CYS A 13 -3.97 -4.25 -1.16
C CYS A 13 -3.71 -3.86 -2.61
N ASP A 14 -4.76 -3.84 -3.42
CA ASP A 14 -4.77 -3.37 -4.80
C ASP A 14 -5.82 -2.26 -5.02
N SER A 15 -6.13 -1.93 -6.27
CA SER A 15 -7.07 -0.84 -6.62
C SER A 15 -8.48 -1.04 -6.05
N ARG A 16 -8.88 -2.26 -5.75
CA ARG A 16 -10.20 -2.58 -5.17
C ARG A 16 -10.41 -1.93 -3.80
N LEU A 17 -9.31 -1.65 -3.07
CA LEU A 17 -9.35 -0.90 -1.82
C LEU A 17 -10.02 0.47 -1.98
N PHE A 18 -9.79 1.11 -3.12
CA PHE A 18 -10.29 2.45 -3.42
C PHE A 18 -11.48 2.46 -4.40
N GLN A 19 -12.14 1.31 -4.61
CA GLN A 19 -13.19 1.21 -5.62
C GLN A 19 -14.31 2.26 -5.46
N PRO A 20 -14.82 2.55 -4.25
CA PRO A 20 -15.83 3.61 -4.07
C PRO A 20 -15.30 4.99 -4.47
N GLN A 21 -14.06 5.32 -4.09
CA GLN A 21 -13.43 6.60 -4.43
C GLN A 21 -13.13 6.70 -5.93
N ILE A 22 -12.65 5.61 -6.54
CA ILE A 22 -12.42 5.55 -7.99
C ILE A 22 -13.72 5.79 -8.74
N ASN A 23 -14.81 5.13 -8.36
CA ASN A 23 -16.12 5.29 -9.00
C ASN A 23 -16.63 6.73 -8.89
N GLU A 24 -16.44 7.38 -7.75
CA GLU A 24 -16.90 8.76 -7.57
C GLU A 24 -16.02 9.77 -8.30
N PHE A 25 -14.71 9.68 -8.11
CA PHE A 25 -13.80 10.70 -8.64
C PHE A 25 -13.57 10.57 -10.15
N SER A 26 -13.71 9.39 -10.74
CA SER A 26 -13.57 9.20 -12.20
C SER A 26 -14.61 9.97 -13.01
N LYS A 27 -15.72 10.39 -12.42
CA LYS A 27 -16.71 11.27 -13.05
C LYS A 27 -16.14 12.65 -13.41
N GLN A 28 -15.06 13.07 -12.77
CA GLN A 28 -14.54 14.44 -12.90
C GLN A 28 -13.02 14.52 -13.07
N TYR A 29 -12.28 13.48 -12.75
CA TYR A 29 -10.83 13.41 -12.77
C TYR A 29 -10.34 12.19 -13.54
N MET A 30 -9.18 12.29 -14.15
CA MET A 30 -8.41 11.11 -14.49
C MET A 30 -7.97 10.44 -13.17
N VAL A 31 -8.24 9.16 -13.04
CA VAL A 31 -7.88 8.38 -11.84
C VAL A 31 -6.91 7.26 -12.24
N CYS A 32 -5.83 7.15 -11.50
CA CYS A 32 -4.83 6.10 -11.61
C CYS A 32 -4.72 5.35 -10.28
N ALA A 33 -4.63 4.04 -10.32
CA ALA A 33 -4.23 3.24 -9.16
C ALA A 33 -2.81 2.71 -9.40
N ALA A 34 -1.92 2.88 -8.42
CA ALA A 34 -0.57 2.38 -8.53
C ALA A 34 -0.55 0.85 -8.57
N PRO A 35 0.22 0.24 -9.50
CA PRO A 35 0.35 -1.21 -9.55
C PRO A 35 1.14 -1.74 -8.35
N ALA A 36 0.91 -3.00 -8.01
CA ALA A 36 1.81 -3.72 -7.10
C ALA A 36 3.19 -3.87 -7.77
N SER A 37 4.23 -3.71 -6.97
CA SER A 37 5.63 -3.84 -7.41
C SER A 37 6.26 -5.10 -6.85
N SER A 38 7.16 -5.70 -7.62
CA SER A 38 7.98 -6.85 -7.20
C SER A 38 9.26 -6.44 -6.47
N SER A 39 9.55 -5.15 -6.34
CA SER A 39 10.72 -4.64 -5.63
C SER A 39 10.57 -4.74 -4.11
N ASP A 40 11.69 -4.80 -3.41
CA ASP A 40 11.78 -5.04 -1.96
C ASP A 40 12.34 -3.85 -1.16
N THR A 41 12.37 -2.66 -1.78
CA THR A 41 12.70 -1.39 -1.11
C THR A 41 11.70 -0.31 -1.47
N ILE A 42 11.43 0.62 -0.55
CA ILE A 42 10.52 1.75 -0.79
C ILE A 42 11.00 2.61 -1.96
N GLU A 43 12.31 2.81 -2.05
CA GLU A 43 12.95 3.60 -3.11
C GLU A 43 12.72 2.99 -4.50
N ASN A 44 12.85 1.67 -4.63
CA ASN A 44 12.66 0.98 -5.91
C ASN A 44 11.18 0.89 -6.29
N ILE A 45 10.31 0.53 -5.34
CA ILE A 45 8.85 0.52 -5.55
C ILE A 45 8.36 1.88 -6.04
N SER A 46 8.81 2.97 -5.38
CA SER A 46 8.46 4.33 -5.78
C SER A 46 8.95 4.67 -7.18
N SER A 47 10.15 4.24 -7.54
CA SER A 47 10.73 4.47 -8.88
C SER A 47 9.96 3.71 -9.96
N GLU A 48 9.52 2.48 -9.68
CA GLU A 48 8.69 1.70 -10.59
C GLU A 48 7.32 2.37 -10.80
N ILE A 49 6.65 2.78 -9.73
CA ILE A 49 5.38 3.49 -9.81
C ILE A 49 5.50 4.76 -10.65
N LEU A 50 6.55 5.55 -10.45
CA LEU A 50 6.79 6.82 -11.15
C LEU A 50 6.85 6.69 -12.67
N ARG A 51 7.21 5.52 -13.21
CA ARG A 51 7.26 5.27 -14.67
C ARG A 51 5.88 5.32 -15.34
N TYR A 52 4.83 5.04 -14.57
CA TYR A 52 3.45 4.98 -15.07
C TYR A 52 2.64 6.24 -14.74
N LEU A 53 3.22 7.19 -13.97
CA LEU A 53 2.47 8.35 -13.52
C LEU A 53 2.54 9.50 -14.52
N PRO A 54 1.45 10.30 -14.61
CA PRO A 54 1.41 11.52 -15.42
C PRO A 54 2.50 12.51 -15.04
N THR A 55 2.71 13.53 -15.88
CA THR A 55 3.73 14.59 -15.61
C THR A 55 3.43 15.35 -14.32
N LYS A 56 2.15 15.66 -14.03
CA LYS A 56 1.70 16.30 -12.79
C LYS A 56 0.48 15.57 -12.24
N PHE A 57 0.43 15.35 -10.93
CA PHE A 57 -0.61 14.57 -10.29
C PHE A 57 -0.83 14.95 -8.82
N THR A 58 -1.94 14.46 -8.27
CA THR A 58 -2.24 14.45 -6.83
C THR A 58 -2.03 13.04 -6.29
N LEU A 59 -1.23 12.88 -5.24
CA LEU A 59 -1.01 11.59 -4.57
C LEU A 59 -2.01 11.37 -3.45
N ILE A 60 -2.54 10.14 -3.36
CA ILE A 60 -3.42 9.69 -2.29
C ILE A 60 -2.90 8.34 -1.82
N GLY A 61 -2.25 8.30 -0.66
CA GLY A 61 -1.60 7.10 -0.15
C GLY A 61 -2.19 6.63 1.18
N LEU A 62 -2.54 5.35 1.28
CA LEU A 62 -2.99 4.71 2.52
C LEU A 62 -1.89 3.83 3.10
N SER A 63 -1.57 3.99 4.40
CA SER A 63 -0.62 3.14 5.12
C SER A 63 0.73 3.05 4.39
N MET A 64 1.15 1.88 3.89
CA MET A 64 2.35 1.74 3.05
C MET A 64 2.30 2.65 1.82
N GLY A 65 1.13 2.85 1.22
CA GLY A 65 0.95 3.79 0.10
C GLY A 65 1.28 5.23 0.47
N GLY A 66 1.04 5.64 1.72
CA GLY A 66 1.45 6.94 2.24
C GLY A 66 2.98 7.07 2.37
N ILE A 67 3.66 5.99 2.78
CA ILE A 67 5.12 5.93 2.83
C ILE A 67 5.71 6.08 1.41
N LEU A 68 5.14 5.36 0.44
CA LEU A 68 5.52 5.48 -0.97
C LEU A 68 5.26 6.89 -1.51
N ALA A 69 4.15 7.52 -1.12
CA ALA A 69 3.84 8.90 -1.50
C ALA A 69 4.87 9.90 -0.94
N MET A 70 5.36 9.71 0.29
CA MET A 70 6.43 10.52 0.87
C MET A 70 7.75 10.33 0.12
N GLU A 71 8.10 9.12 -0.28
CA GLU A 71 9.29 8.88 -1.10
C GLU A 71 9.15 9.48 -2.51
N ILE A 72 7.96 9.39 -3.12
CA ILE A 72 7.68 9.97 -4.44
C ILE A 72 7.82 11.50 -4.42
N ILE A 73 7.22 12.19 -3.44
CA ILE A 73 7.34 13.67 -3.36
C ILE A 73 8.78 14.10 -3.11
N LYS A 74 9.56 13.33 -2.38
CA LYS A 74 10.99 13.58 -2.19
C LYS A 74 11.79 13.48 -3.50
N LYS A 75 11.43 12.53 -4.39
CA LYS A 75 12.11 12.33 -5.67
C LYS A 75 11.72 13.34 -6.75
N VAL A 76 10.45 13.71 -6.81
CA VAL A 76 9.88 14.54 -7.89
C VAL A 76 8.88 15.57 -7.34
N PRO A 77 9.32 16.48 -6.44
CA PRO A 77 8.43 17.44 -5.78
C PRO A 77 7.69 18.33 -6.79
N GLU A 78 8.30 18.65 -7.92
CA GLU A 78 7.73 19.49 -8.98
C GLU A 78 6.56 18.81 -9.74
N ARG A 79 6.41 17.49 -9.63
CA ARG A 79 5.31 16.73 -10.24
C ARG A 79 4.12 16.55 -9.30
N VAL A 80 4.32 16.65 -7.99
CA VAL A 80 3.30 16.40 -6.97
C VAL A 80 2.57 17.70 -6.63
N MET A 81 1.34 17.84 -7.13
CA MET A 81 0.56 19.06 -6.93
C MET A 81 -0.15 19.09 -5.57
N LYS A 82 -0.56 17.93 -5.05
CA LYS A 82 -1.16 17.75 -3.74
C LYS A 82 -0.85 16.35 -3.22
N ILE A 83 -0.86 16.20 -1.90
CA ILE A 83 -0.67 14.90 -1.23
C ILE A 83 -1.76 14.71 -0.18
N VAL A 84 -2.32 13.51 -0.13
CA VAL A 84 -3.23 13.04 0.90
C VAL A 84 -2.62 11.80 1.54
N LEU A 85 -2.37 11.87 2.83
CA LEU A 85 -1.79 10.79 3.62
C LEU A 85 -2.88 10.25 4.56
N MET A 86 -3.18 8.96 4.44
CA MET A 86 -4.23 8.30 5.21
C MET A 86 -3.61 7.16 6.03
N ASP A 87 -3.86 7.17 7.33
CA ASP A 87 -3.44 6.13 8.28
C ASP A 87 -2.00 5.64 8.04
N THR A 88 -1.07 6.58 7.99
CA THR A 88 0.35 6.34 7.72
C THR A 88 1.24 7.08 8.71
N ASN A 89 2.51 6.70 8.78
CA ASN A 89 3.50 7.42 9.57
C ASN A 89 4.83 7.54 8.82
N TYR A 90 5.60 8.55 9.18
CA TYR A 90 6.88 8.91 8.55
C TYR A 90 8.09 8.17 9.14
N LYS A 91 7.92 7.46 10.25
CA LYS A 91 9.03 6.81 10.99
C LYS A 91 9.37 5.45 10.41
N SER A 92 10.63 5.08 10.51
CA SER A 92 11.11 3.71 10.33
C SER A 92 10.47 2.77 11.35
N GLU A 93 10.45 1.48 11.04
CA GLU A 93 9.93 0.50 11.98
C GLU A 93 10.85 0.31 13.19
N THR A 94 10.24 0.16 14.36
CA THR A 94 10.97 -0.20 15.58
C THR A 94 11.56 -1.61 15.46
N ALA A 95 12.59 -1.90 16.28
CA ALA A 95 13.20 -3.23 16.34
C ALA A 95 12.16 -4.33 16.64
N GLU A 96 11.16 -4.03 17.48
CA GLU A 96 10.06 -4.93 17.80
C GLU A 96 9.21 -5.26 16.57
N ILE A 97 8.81 -4.26 15.78
CA ILE A 97 8.02 -4.46 14.56
C ILE A 97 8.83 -5.26 13.54
N LYS A 98 10.10 -4.90 13.34
CA LYS A 98 11.01 -5.62 12.42
C LYS A 98 11.18 -7.09 12.80
N SER A 99 11.30 -7.41 14.09
CA SER A 99 11.47 -8.79 14.56
C SER A 99 10.28 -9.70 14.25
N ARG A 100 9.07 -9.12 14.12
CA ARG A 100 7.85 -9.88 13.76
C ARG A 100 7.78 -10.24 12.27
N ARG A 101 8.54 -9.56 11.40
CA ARG A 101 8.48 -9.78 9.94
C ARG A 101 9.17 -11.06 9.50
N LEU A 102 10.34 -11.40 10.09
CA LEU A 102 11.07 -12.60 9.71
C LEU A 102 10.26 -13.90 9.91
N PRO A 103 9.60 -14.13 11.04
CA PRO A 103 8.69 -15.28 11.20
C PRO A 103 7.55 -15.30 10.18
N GLN A 104 6.97 -14.13 9.87
CA GLN A 104 5.89 -14.04 8.88
C GLN A 104 6.38 -14.36 7.47
N ILE A 105 7.56 -13.88 7.08
CA ILE A 105 8.19 -14.22 5.79
C ILE A 105 8.45 -15.73 5.70
N LYS A 106 8.94 -16.36 6.78
CA LYS A 106 9.13 -17.81 6.84
C LYS A 106 7.82 -18.55 6.62
N LEU A 107 6.76 -18.20 7.35
CA LEU A 107 5.44 -18.80 7.19
C LEU A 107 4.87 -18.60 5.77
N ALA A 108 5.08 -17.43 5.17
CA ALA A 108 4.65 -17.16 3.79
C ALA A 108 5.38 -18.08 2.79
N ASN A 109 6.68 -18.33 2.97
CA ASN A 109 7.44 -19.28 2.17
C ASN A 109 6.93 -20.73 2.32
N GLU A 110 6.43 -21.08 3.49
CA GLU A 110 5.80 -22.37 3.78
C GLU A 110 4.36 -22.48 3.23
N GLY A 111 3.89 -21.48 2.45
CA GLY A 111 2.55 -21.47 1.84
C GLY A 111 1.43 -20.99 2.76
N ARG A 112 1.75 -20.44 3.92
CA ARG A 112 0.81 -20.00 4.95
C ARG A 112 0.44 -18.51 4.89
N LEU A 113 0.54 -17.90 3.71
CA LEU A 113 0.17 -16.48 3.52
C LEU A 113 -1.26 -16.20 3.97
N LYS A 114 -2.20 -17.08 3.64
CA LYS A 114 -3.62 -16.92 4.01
C LYS A 114 -3.78 -16.82 5.53
N ASP A 115 -3.09 -17.67 6.30
CA ASP A 115 -3.19 -17.68 7.77
C ASP A 115 -2.66 -16.35 8.34
N ILE A 116 -1.53 -15.86 7.83
CA ILE A 116 -0.96 -14.58 8.23
C ILE A 116 -1.95 -13.46 7.96
N MET A 117 -2.53 -13.42 6.76
CA MET A 117 -3.44 -12.35 6.37
C MET A 117 -4.75 -12.38 7.15
N CYS A 118 -5.32 -13.56 7.39
CA CYS A 118 -6.50 -13.70 8.24
C CYS A 118 -6.26 -13.10 9.62
N GLN A 119 -5.14 -13.43 10.26
CA GLN A 119 -4.79 -12.91 11.58
C GLN A 119 -4.57 -11.39 11.56
N GLN A 120 -3.86 -10.86 10.55
CA GLN A 120 -3.59 -9.43 10.44
C GLN A 120 -4.87 -8.62 10.20
N ILE A 121 -5.76 -9.10 9.33
CA ILE A 121 -7.02 -8.42 9.01
C ILE A 121 -7.91 -8.37 10.25
N GLN A 122 -8.08 -9.49 10.94
CA GLN A 122 -8.91 -9.56 12.14
C GLN A 122 -8.40 -8.64 13.26
N ASN A 123 -7.10 -8.61 13.49
CA ASN A 123 -6.51 -7.89 14.62
C ASN A 123 -6.34 -6.39 14.38
N ASN A 124 -6.15 -5.96 13.13
CA ASN A 124 -5.68 -4.60 12.84
C ASN A 124 -6.64 -3.76 12.01
N TYR A 125 -7.53 -4.37 11.21
CA TYR A 125 -8.29 -3.63 10.20
C TYR A 125 -9.80 -3.63 10.43
N LEU A 126 -10.32 -4.56 11.23
CA LEU A 126 -11.75 -4.67 11.45
C LEU A 126 -12.16 -4.09 12.80
N ARG A 127 -13.15 -3.22 12.77
CA ARG A 127 -13.84 -2.78 13.99
C ARG A 127 -14.77 -3.91 14.49
N THR A 128 -14.87 -4.05 15.79
CA THR A 128 -15.61 -5.15 16.44
C THR A 128 -17.13 -5.03 16.34
N ASP A 129 -17.65 -3.89 15.88
CA ASP A 129 -19.05 -3.51 16.06
C ASP A 129 -19.94 -3.67 14.82
N LYS A 130 -19.42 -4.01 13.63
CA LYS A 130 -20.27 -4.19 12.43
C LYS A 130 -19.66 -5.08 11.35
N LYS A 131 -20.58 -5.85 10.73
CA LYS A 131 -20.53 -6.53 9.41
C LYS A 131 -19.24 -6.30 8.62
N ASN A 132 -18.20 -6.99 9.05
CA ASN A 132 -16.92 -6.82 8.41
C ASN A 132 -16.58 -8.01 7.50
N GLN A 133 -17.54 -8.93 7.29
CA GLN A 133 -17.25 -10.12 6.48
C GLN A 133 -16.90 -9.75 5.04
N GLU A 134 -17.67 -8.85 4.41
CA GLU A 134 -17.38 -8.39 3.03
C GLU A 134 -16.03 -7.68 2.94
N ILE A 135 -15.69 -6.84 3.95
CA ILE A 135 -14.39 -6.15 4.01
C ILE A 135 -13.28 -7.17 4.26
N PHE A 136 -13.49 -8.12 5.17
CA PHE A 136 -12.55 -9.21 5.42
C PHE A 136 -12.26 -10.00 4.15
N ASP A 137 -13.31 -10.44 3.46
CA ASP A 137 -13.20 -11.24 2.24
C ASP A 137 -12.53 -10.45 1.11
N LEU A 138 -12.83 -9.15 0.99
CA LEU A 138 -12.16 -8.28 0.03
C LEU A 138 -10.67 -8.15 0.33
N CYS A 139 -10.30 -7.84 1.59
CA CYS A 139 -8.90 -7.73 1.98
C CYS A 139 -8.14 -9.06 1.78
N LEU A 140 -8.75 -10.17 2.16
CA LEU A 140 -8.15 -11.49 1.98
C LEU A 140 -8.00 -11.84 0.50
N SER A 141 -9.00 -11.51 -0.33
CA SER A 141 -8.97 -11.71 -1.78
C SER A 141 -7.87 -10.88 -2.44
N MET A 142 -7.69 -9.61 -2.04
CA MET A 142 -6.59 -8.79 -2.53
C MET A 142 -5.24 -9.42 -2.18
N ALA A 143 -5.05 -9.77 -0.92
CA ALA A 143 -3.79 -10.31 -0.43
C ALA A 143 -3.41 -11.65 -1.07
N THR A 144 -4.36 -12.57 -1.19
CA THR A 144 -4.14 -13.88 -1.82
C THR A 144 -3.90 -13.75 -3.33
N GLY A 145 -4.58 -12.80 -3.99
CA GLY A 145 -4.39 -12.49 -5.41
C GLY A 145 -3.01 -11.90 -5.71
N LEU A 146 -2.47 -11.07 -4.82
CA LEU A 146 -1.12 -10.52 -4.94
C LEU A 146 -0.04 -11.58 -4.67
N GLY A 147 -0.29 -12.51 -3.77
CA GLY A 147 0.56 -13.67 -3.53
C GLY A 147 1.75 -13.42 -2.61
N LYS A 148 2.46 -14.52 -2.31
CA LYS A 148 3.52 -14.53 -1.28
C LYS A 148 4.73 -13.68 -1.64
N GLU A 149 5.10 -13.61 -2.91
CA GLU A 149 6.29 -12.86 -3.34
C GLU A 149 6.12 -11.36 -3.07
N ILE A 150 4.95 -10.82 -3.38
CA ILE A 150 4.61 -9.43 -3.06
C ILE A 150 4.62 -9.19 -1.54
N PHE A 151 4.05 -10.11 -0.76
CA PHE A 151 4.09 -10.03 0.70
C PHE A 151 5.51 -9.96 1.25
N ILE A 152 6.39 -10.84 0.77
CA ILE A 152 7.79 -10.91 1.21
C ILE A 152 8.51 -9.60 0.85
N ASN A 153 8.36 -9.13 -0.37
CA ASN A 153 9.03 -7.93 -0.85
C ASN A 153 8.53 -6.67 -0.13
N GLN A 154 7.22 -6.51 0.03
CA GLN A 154 6.66 -5.41 0.81
C GLN A 154 7.10 -5.46 2.29
N SER A 155 7.19 -6.65 2.88
CA SER A 155 7.71 -6.84 4.24
C SER A 155 9.16 -6.38 4.38
N LYS A 156 10.02 -6.72 3.42
CA LYS A 156 11.41 -6.26 3.36
C LYS A 156 11.48 -4.74 3.18
N ALA A 157 10.71 -4.18 2.24
CA ALA A 157 10.66 -2.75 1.97
C ALA A 157 10.29 -1.94 3.21
N LEU A 158 9.27 -2.37 3.95
CA LEU A 158 8.86 -1.72 5.19
C LEU A 158 9.90 -1.85 6.30
N SER A 159 10.54 -3.01 6.40
CA SER A 159 11.58 -3.29 7.41
C SER A 159 12.84 -2.44 7.22
N SER A 160 13.21 -2.17 5.97
CA SER A 160 14.43 -1.43 5.61
C SER A 160 14.22 0.08 5.46
N ARG A 161 12.97 0.57 5.49
CA ARG A 161 12.66 1.98 5.28
C ARG A 161 13.32 2.89 6.32
N LYS A 162 13.66 4.09 5.87
CA LYS A 162 14.16 5.19 6.70
C LYS A 162 13.01 6.10 7.16
N ASP A 163 13.29 7.06 8.03
CA ASP A 163 12.40 8.15 8.37
C ASP A 163 12.28 9.15 7.20
N TYR A 164 11.12 9.82 7.09
CA TYR A 164 10.81 10.86 6.09
C TYR A 164 10.62 12.23 6.70
#